data_a704be8cea9fa2384d579d4c9fe246e3
#
_entry.id   a704be8cea9fa2384d579d4c9fe246e3
#
_cell.length_a   1.000
_cell.length_b   1.000
_cell.length_c   1.000
_cell.angle_alpha   90.00
_cell.angle_beta   90.00
_cell.angle_gamma   90.00
#
_symmetry.space_group_name_H-M   'P 1'
#
loop_
_entity.id
_entity.type
_entity.pdbx_description
1 polymer ?
#
loop_
_entity_poly.entity_id
_entity_poly.type
_entity_poly.pdbx_seq_one_letter_code
_entity_poly.pdbx_strand_id
1 'polypeptide(L)'
;MSPGLCSAAQAGGVLDQGDFRYRIVPGWGVLGAETPVKNCHGIVCDREGNLILLTDEVRNNFIVYDPSGKLLHKWGSEYPGAHGLSLVTEGGKQMLYFTDLERHMVFRSTLDGGITGEWEWPEQTGKYTKKSEYRPSWTLHRANGEFFVLDGYGRDFIIRYGADGKRMGVFGGQEGGIAHWGPHGGMIDTDRKGDETLLIAMSDQQHLLRLDLNGNKLAEMALPGGNPRQIRKHGDHYFVAHLADNWPADRQSRGFLSVLDSDLKVVSNIAGHAPEYGDDGKLRKMSHREPVFLHPHDLAVGKDGSLYVAQFASNNTYPIKLERI
;
A
#
# COMPACT_ATOMS: atom_id res chain seq x y z
N MET A 1 15.38 23.87 12.92
CA MET A 1 14.90 24.21 11.56
C MET A 1 16.01 23.82 10.61
N SER A 2 15.86 22.68 9.92
CA SER A 2 16.78 22.28 8.85
C SER A 2 16.10 22.55 7.52
N PRO A 3 16.60 23.47 6.72
CA PRO A 3 16.10 23.71 5.36
C PRO A 3 16.81 22.75 4.42
N GLY A 4 16.21 21.63 4.05
CA GLY A 4 16.90 20.69 3.17
C GLY A 4 16.06 19.61 2.51
N LEU A 5 14.75 19.63 2.60
CA LEU A 5 13.94 18.47 2.19
C LEU A 5 12.89 18.74 1.09
N CYS A 6 12.96 19.89 0.40
CA CYS A 6 11.88 20.28 -0.50
C CYS A 6 12.28 20.81 -1.88
N SER A 7 13.54 20.72 -2.33
CA SER A 7 13.95 21.50 -3.51
C SER A 7 13.47 20.92 -4.86
N ALA A 8 13.40 19.61 -5.04
CA ALA A 8 12.96 19.01 -6.30
C ALA A 8 11.42 18.91 -6.39
N ALA A 9 10.74 18.57 -5.31
CA ALA A 9 9.27 18.52 -5.26
C ALA A 9 8.63 19.91 -5.36
N GLN A 10 9.34 20.98 -4.92
CA GLN A 10 8.87 22.37 -5.05
C GLN A 10 9.03 22.95 -6.46
N ALA A 11 9.88 22.38 -7.31
CA ALA A 11 10.24 22.97 -8.60
C ALA A 11 9.40 22.51 -9.80
N GLY A 12 8.34 21.67 -9.61
CA GLY A 12 7.58 21.12 -10.73
C GLY A 12 8.44 20.21 -11.64
N GLY A 13 9.39 19.50 -11.06
CA GLY A 13 10.31 18.63 -11.78
C GLY A 13 9.59 17.52 -12.54
N VAL A 14 10.20 17.10 -13.67
CA VAL A 14 9.69 15.98 -14.48
C VAL A 14 10.50 14.73 -14.13
N LEU A 15 9.79 13.65 -13.82
CA LEU A 15 10.33 12.31 -13.70
C LEU A 15 10.07 11.59 -15.02
N ASP A 16 11.12 11.27 -15.73
CA ASP A 16 11.04 10.73 -17.09
C ASP A 16 11.75 9.39 -17.17
N GLN A 17 10.98 8.34 -17.49
CA GLN A 17 11.53 7.01 -17.70
C GLN A 17 10.66 6.19 -18.66
N GLY A 18 11.06 6.16 -19.93
CA GLY A 18 10.30 5.50 -20.98
C GLY A 18 8.90 6.11 -21.16
N ASP A 19 7.87 5.26 -21.21
CA ASP A 19 6.48 5.67 -21.36
C ASP A 19 5.85 6.23 -20.06
N PHE A 20 6.59 6.19 -18.95
CA PHE A 20 6.10 6.62 -17.63
C PHE A 20 6.73 7.96 -17.26
N ARG A 21 6.09 9.02 -17.77
CA ARG A 21 6.52 10.40 -17.57
C ARG A 21 5.55 11.13 -16.66
N TYR A 22 6.10 11.77 -15.65
CA TYR A 22 5.30 12.44 -14.62
C TYR A 22 5.87 13.81 -14.27
N ARG A 23 4.96 14.75 -14.02
CA ARG A 23 5.28 16.07 -13.47
C ARG A 23 4.87 16.11 -12.01
N ILE A 24 5.78 16.54 -11.12
CA ILE A 24 5.45 16.80 -9.72
C ILE A 24 4.54 18.02 -9.65
N VAL A 25 3.39 17.88 -8.95
CA VAL A 25 2.45 19.00 -8.70
C VAL A 25 2.75 19.59 -7.32
N PRO A 26 3.44 20.75 -7.25
CA PRO A 26 3.83 21.33 -5.97
C PRO A 26 2.63 21.73 -5.13
N GLY A 27 2.68 21.43 -3.83
CA GLY A 27 1.68 21.87 -2.88
C GLY A 27 0.32 21.20 -2.96
N TRP A 28 0.15 20.18 -3.82
CA TRP A 28 -1.10 19.43 -3.87
C TRP A 28 -1.39 18.77 -2.52
N GLY A 29 -2.62 18.95 -2.01
CA GLY A 29 -3.09 18.30 -0.77
C GLY A 29 -2.42 18.81 0.51
N VAL A 30 -1.62 19.88 0.45
CA VAL A 30 -1.05 20.50 1.64
C VAL A 30 -2.13 21.31 2.35
N LEU A 31 -2.45 20.90 3.58
CA LEU A 31 -3.46 21.52 4.43
C LEU A 31 -2.81 22.28 5.60
N GLY A 32 -3.60 23.08 6.30
CA GLY A 32 -3.15 23.82 7.46
C GLY A 32 -3.03 22.98 8.74
N ALA A 33 -2.58 23.62 9.82
CA ALA A 33 -2.38 22.99 11.13
C ALA A 33 -3.64 22.33 11.72
N GLU A 34 -4.82 22.71 11.25
CA GLU A 34 -6.11 22.12 11.65
C GLU A 34 -6.34 20.70 11.07
N THR A 35 -5.54 20.28 10.11
CA THR A 35 -5.64 18.96 9.46
C THR A 35 -4.26 18.34 9.34
N PRO A 36 -3.60 18.06 10.46
CA PRO A 36 -2.25 17.52 10.45
C PRO A 36 -2.21 16.09 9.91
N VAL A 37 -1.05 15.68 9.45
CA VAL A 37 -0.71 14.27 9.16
C VAL A 37 0.50 13.87 10.01
N LYS A 38 0.63 12.56 10.25
CA LYS A 38 1.83 12.00 10.88
C LYS A 38 2.49 11.03 9.90
N ASN A 39 2.22 9.74 9.99
CA ASN A 39 2.59 8.79 8.93
C ASN A 39 1.37 8.58 8.02
N CYS A 40 1.56 8.68 6.72
CA CYS A 40 0.52 8.41 5.74
C CYS A 40 0.70 6.97 5.22
N HIS A 41 -0.23 6.10 5.58
CA HIS A 41 -0.09 4.67 5.32
C HIS A 41 -0.89 4.18 4.13
N GLY A 42 -2.07 4.74 3.89
CA GLY A 42 -2.96 4.31 2.81
C GLY A 42 -3.55 5.48 2.05
N ILE A 43 -3.74 5.32 0.75
CA ILE A 43 -4.44 6.29 -0.10
C ILE A 43 -5.21 5.57 -1.19
N VAL A 44 -6.48 5.93 -1.37
CA VAL A 44 -7.35 5.38 -2.42
C VAL A 44 -8.10 6.48 -3.14
N CYS A 45 -8.51 6.19 -4.39
CA CYS A 45 -9.31 7.10 -5.20
C CYS A 45 -10.73 6.54 -5.33
N ASP A 46 -11.75 7.30 -4.96
CA ASP A 46 -13.14 6.90 -5.09
C ASP A 46 -13.65 7.02 -6.54
N ARG A 47 -14.91 6.61 -6.78
CA ARG A 47 -15.49 6.66 -8.14
C ARG A 47 -15.68 8.08 -8.67
N GLU A 48 -15.79 9.07 -7.79
CA GLU A 48 -15.92 10.49 -8.11
C GLU A 48 -14.54 11.12 -8.42
N GLY A 49 -13.45 10.45 -8.07
CA GLY A 49 -12.08 10.92 -8.23
C GLY A 49 -11.52 11.59 -6.97
N ASN A 50 -12.25 11.55 -5.85
CA ASN A 50 -11.75 12.07 -4.59
C ASN A 50 -10.69 11.13 -4.00
N LEU A 51 -9.72 11.69 -3.32
CA LEU A 51 -8.63 10.95 -2.68
C LEU A 51 -8.91 10.81 -1.18
N ILE A 52 -8.90 9.58 -0.70
CA ILE A 52 -9.08 9.27 0.72
C ILE A 52 -7.74 8.82 1.26
N LEU A 53 -7.15 9.62 2.13
CA LEU A 53 -5.90 9.37 2.81
C LEU A 53 -6.15 8.78 4.19
N LEU A 54 -5.39 7.75 4.56
CA LEU A 54 -5.32 7.19 5.90
C LEU A 54 -3.98 7.56 6.55
N THR A 55 -4.03 8.12 7.76
CA THR A 55 -2.87 8.46 8.58
C THR A 55 -3.07 7.99 10.03
N ASP A 56 -1.99 7.72 10.74
CA ASP A 56 -1.99 7.42 12.18
C ASP A 56 -2.06 8.69 13.07
N GLU A 57 -2.41 9.83 12.50
CA GLU A 57 -2.68 11.07 13.22
C GLU A 57 -4.10 11.05 13.82
N VAL A 58 -4.20 10.88 15.13
CA VAL A 58 -5.48 10.67 15.83
C VAL A 58 -6.39 11.90 15.90
N ARG A 59 -5.96 13.07 15.45
CA ARG A 59 -6.86 14.22 15.29
C ARG A 59 -7.72 14.13 14.03
N ASN A 60 -7.31 13.32 13.06
CA ASN A 60 -8.02 13.07 11.81
C ASN A 60 -7.40 11.89 11.06
N ASN A 61 -7.75 10.65 11.42
CA ASN A 61 -7.19 9.47 10.77
C ASN A 61 -7.47 9.42 9.26
N PHE A 62 -8.60 10.00 8.84
CA PHE A 62 -8.98 10.06 7.43
C PHE A 62 -9.12 11.50 6.96
N ILE A 63 -8.54 11.78 5.80
CA ILE A 63 -8.63 13.07 5.13
C ILE A 63 -9.11 12.82 3.72
N VAL A 64 -10.22 13.46 3.32
CA VAL A 64 -10.80 13.32 1.99
C VAL A 64 -10.58 14.61 1.21
N TYR A 65 -9.89 14.47 0.07
CA TYR A 65 -9.59 15.56 -0.84
C TYR A 65 -10.42 15.46 -2.11
N ASP A 66 -10.78 16.59 -2.69
CA ASP A 66 -11.20 16.63 -4.09
C ASP A 66 -9.98 16.41 -5.02
N PRO A 67 -10.17 16.20 -6.34
CA PRO A 67 -9.06 16.00 -7.28
C PRO A 67 -8.07 17.17 -7.35
N SER A 68 -8.46 18.37 -6.93
CA SER A 68 -7.59 19.55 -6.89
C SER A 68 -6.70 19.61 -5.65
N GLY A 69 -6.93 18.74 -4.67
CA GLY A 69 -6.20 18.71 -3.40
C GLY A 69 -6.82 19.54 -2.29
N LYS A 70 -8.06 20.04 -2.46
CA LYS A 70 -8.82 20.72 -1.43
C LYS A 70 -9.43 19.72 -0.45
N LEU A 71 -9.43 20.05 0.82
CA LEU A 71 -10.16 19.30 1.85
C LEU A 71 -11.66 19.33 1.57
N LEU A 72 -12.26 18.15 1.45
CA LEU A 72 -13.71 17.96 1.45
C LEU A 72 -14.23 17.76 2.87
N HIS A 73 -13.69 16.76 3.56
CA HIS A 73 -13.97 16.48 4.97
C HIS A 73 -12.87 15.62 5.58
N LYS A 74 -12.94 15.44 6.91
CA LYS A 74 -12.03 14.57 7.66
C LYS A 74 -12.78 13.89 8.79
N TRP A 75 -12.32 12.70 9.21
CA TRP A 75 -12.92 11.94 10.28
C TRP A 75 -11.92 10.95 10.92
N GLY A 76 -12.35 10.30 12.00
CA GLY A 76 -11.57 9.32 12.73
C GLY A 76 -10.59 9.97 13.72
N SER A 77 -10.63 9.47 14.97
CA SER A 77 -9.76 9.93 16.06
C SER A 77 -9.35 8.79 17.01
N GLU A 78 -9.70 7.54 16.66
CA GLU A 78 -9.58 6.40 17.56
C GLU A 78 -8.66 5.30 17.01
N TYR A 79 -7.90 5.60 15.94
CA TYR A 79 -7.10 4.63 15.21
C TYR A 79 -5.60 4.97 15.25
N PRO A 80 -4.94 4.80 16.44
CA PRO A 80 -3.53 5.19 16.61
C PRO A 80 -2.55 4.33 15.79
N GLY A 81 -2.97 3.12 15.43
CA GLY A 81 -2.22 2.19 14.58
C GLY A 81 -2.77 2.07 13.17
N ALA A 82 -3.55 3.07 12.68
CA ALA A 82 -4.14 3.04 11.35
C ALA A 82 -3.09 2.78 10.27
N HIS A 83 -3.30 1.72 9.43
CA HIS A 83 -2.26 1.25 8.53
C HIS A 83 -2.76 0.88 7.12
N GLY A 84 -3.33 -0.30 6.91
CA GLY A 84 -3.81 -0.73 5.59
C GLY A 84 -5.13 -0.06 5.20
N LEU A 85 -5.29 0.33 3.93
CA LEU A 85 -6.53 0.92 3.40
C LEU A 85 -6.90 0.27 2.07
N SER A 86 -8.12 -0.28 2.02
CA SER A 86 -8.73 -0.84 0.80
C SER A 86 -10.07 -0.17 0.54
N LEU A 87 -10.32 0.18 -0.72
CA LEU A 87 -11.62 0.67 -1.20
C LEU A 87 -12.29 -0.47 -1.98
N VAL A 88 -13.49 -0.83 -1.57
CA VAL A 88 -14.24 -1.99 -2.09
C VAL A 88 -15.62 -1.55 -2.51
N THR A 89 -16.14 -2.11 -3.62
CA THR A 89 -17.52 -1.89 -4.03
C THR A 89 -18.37 -3.11 -3.63
N GLU A 90 -19.30 -2.92 -2.72
CA GLU A 90 -20.23 -3.94 -2.22
C GLU A 90 -21.67 -3.51 -2.48
N GLY A 91 -22.45 -4.33 -3.21
CA GLY A 91 -23.84 -3.99 -3.53
C GLY A 91 -24.02 -2.62 -4.20
N GLY A 92 -23.03 -2.19 -4.99
CA GLY A 92 -23.02 -0.88 -5.67
C GLY A 92 -22.57 0.30 -4.81
N LYS A 93 -22.31 0.09 -3.52
CA LYS A 93 -21.76 1.11 -2.60
C LYS A 93 -20.27 0.93 -2.40
N GLN A 94 -19.54 2.03 -2.31
CA GLN A 94 -18.13 1.99 -1.95
C GLN A 94 -17.98 1.98 -0.43
N MET A 95 -17.12 1.09 0.06
CA MET A 95 -16.82 0.89 1.47
C MET A 95 -15.30 0.93 1.65
N LEU A 96 -14.86 1.40 2.79
CA LEU A 96 -13.46 1.33 3.20
C LEU A 96 -13.26 0.15 4.13
N TYR A 97 -12.18 -0.59 3.90
CA TYR A 97 -11.62 -1.51 4.88
C TYR A 97 -10.26 -0.97 5.31
N PHE A 98 -10.03 -0.93 6.59
CA PHE A 98 -8.75 -0.49 7.12
C PHE A 98 -8.32 -1.30 8.33
N THR A 99 -7.01 -1.36 8.54
CA THR A 99 -6.40 -2.07 9.65
C THR A 99 -5.87 -1.10 10.69
N ASP A 100 -5.84 -1.53 11.95
CA ASP A 100 -5.18 -0.81 13.03
C ASP A 100 -4.25 -1.75 13.80
N LEU A 101 -2.95 -1.46 13.74
CA LEU A 101 -1.88 -2.26 14.35
C LEU A 101 -1.90 -2.23 15.88
N GLU A 102 -2.34 -1.11 16.47
CA GLU A 102 -2.35 -0.93 17.93
C GLU A 102 -3.67 -1.40 18.56
N ARG A 103 -4.78 -1.29 17.81
CA ARG A 103 -6.05 -1.89 18.21
C ARG A 103 -6.12 -3.39 17.92
N HIS A 104 -5.22 -3.90 17.05
CA HIS A 104 -5.19 -5.30 16.62
C HIS A 104 -6.50 -5.73 15.97
N MET A 105 -7.00 -4.92 15.05
CA MET A 105 -8.34 -5.08 14.45
C MET A 105 -8.35 -4.68 12.99
N VAL A 106 -9.37 -5.17 12.30
CA VAL A 106 -9.77 -4.70 10.97
C VAL A 106 -11.16 -4.07 11.08
N PHE A 107 -11.37 -2.98 10.36
CA PHE A 107 -12.61 -2.23 10.35
C PHE A 107 -13.17 -2.13 8.93
N ARG A 108 -14.49 -2.07 8.82
CA ARG A 108 -15.21 -1.66 7.62
C ARG A 108 -16.04 -0.44 7.93
N SER A 109 -15.95 0.58 7.05
CA SER A 109 -16.73 1.81 7.20
C SER A 109 -17.32 2.27 5.87
N THR A 110 -18.30 3.16 5.97
CA THR A 110 -18.69 4.04 4.86
C THR A 110 -17.58 5.06 4.58
N LEU A 111 -17.64 5.79 3.45
CA LEU A 111 -16.62 6.79 3.09
C LEU A 111 -16.58 7.99 4.05
N ASP A 112 -17.67 8.24 4.76
CA ASP A 112 -17.85 9.32 5.75
C ASP A 112 -17.61 8.87 7.21
N GLY A 113 -17.15 7.60 7.41
CA GLY A 113 -16.67 7.12 8.70
C GLY A 113 -17.67 6.32 9.53
N GLY A 114 -18.88 6.02 9.02
CA GLY A 114 -19.81 5.14 9.70
C GLY A 114 -19.28 3.70 9.75
N ILE A 115 -18.89 3.20 10.93
CA ILE A 115 -18.40 1.82 11.11
C ILE A 115 -19.53 0.83 10.90
N THR A 116 -19.31 -0.16 10.04
CA THR A 116 -20.30 -1.18 9.65
C THR A 116 -19.83 -2.61 9.84
N GLY A 117 -18.55 -2.80 10.21
CA GLY A 117 -17.98 -4.11 10.53
C GLY A 117 -16.66 -3.97 11.27
N GLU A 118 -16.41 -4.94 12.15
CA GLU A 118 -15.20 -5.01 12.97
C GLU A 118 -14.77 -6.48 13.08
N TRP A 119 -13.48 -6.74 12.93
CA TRP A 119 -12.87 -8.07 13.08
C TRP A 119 -11.71 -7.96 14.05
N GLU A 120 -11.90 -8.59 15.19
CA GLU A 120 -10.89 -8.70 16.23
C GLU A 120 -9.83 -9.76 15.88
N TRP A 121 -8.79 -9.85 16.71
CA TRP A 121 -7.77 -10.86 16.59
C TRP A 121 -8.39 -12.28 16.62
N PRO A 122 -7.94 -13.19 15.74
CA PRO A 122 -8.61 -14.48 15.54
C PRO A 122 -8.19 -15.51 16.60
N GLU A 123 -8.53 -15.30 17.88
CA GLU A 123 -8.19 -16.14 19.03
C GLU A 123 -8.47 -17.62 18.80
N GLN A 124 -9.68 -17.92 18.27
CA GLN A 124 -10.15 -19.31 18.09
C GLN A 124 -9.33 -20.12 17.09
N THR A 125 -8.34 -19.50 16.41
CA THR A 125 -7.44 -20.24 15.51
C THR A 125 -6.40 -21.06 16.26
N GLY A 126 -6.12 -20.71 17.52
CA GLY A 126 -5.00 -21.25 18.29
C GLY A 126 -3.61 -20.82 17.77
N LYS A 127 -3.58 -19.90 16.78
CA LYS A 127 -2.34 -19.40 16.16
C LYS A 127 -1.71 -18.26 16.96
N TYR A 128 -2.48 -17.63 17.83
CA TYR A 128 -2.08 -16.48 18.66
C TYR A 128 -2.31 -16.82 20.12
N THR A 129 -1.36 -16.48 20.99
CA THR A 129 -1.47 -16.68 22.44
C THR A 129 -2.02 -15.45 23.16
N LYS A 130 -1.92 -14.29 22.52
CA LYS A 130 -2.42 -13.00 23.04
C LYS A 130 -2.72 -12.04 21.89
N LYS A 131 -3.61 -11.08 22.14
CA LYS A 131 -4.07 -10.07 21.16
C LYS A 131 -2.90 -9.31 20.49
N SER A 132 -1.86 -8.96 21.25
CA SER A 132 -0.72 -8.17 20.75
C SER A 132 0.17 -8.89 19.72
N GLU A 133 -0.02 -10.19 19.51
CA GLU A 133 0.64 -10.95 18.45
C GLU A 133 -0.03 -10.80 17.09
N TYR A 134 -1.27 -10.29 17.04
CA TYR A 134 -2.00 -10.01 15.82
C TYR A 134 -1.88 -8.52 15.47
N ARG A 135 -1.22 -8.22 14.34
CA ARG A 135 -0.98 -6.85 13.86
C ARG A 135 -1.24 -6.77 12.35
N PRO A 136 -2.53 -6.66 11.96
CA PRO A 136 -2.95 -6.78 10.57
C PRO A 136 -2.41 -5.63 9.73
N SER A 137 -1.66 -5.94 8.68
CA SER A 137 -1.05 -4.95 7.79
C SER A 137 -2.00 -4.48 6.70
N TRP A 138 -2.79 -5.39 6.08
CA TRP A 138 -3.63 -5.07 4.93
C TRP A 138 -4.82 -6.01 4.78
N THR A 139 -5.76 -5.65 3.87
CA THR A 139 -6.88 -6.51 3.46
C THR A 139 -6.93 -6.64 1.94
N LEU A 140 -7.23 -7.85 1.43
CA LEU A 140 -7.37 -8.14 0.00
C LEU A 140 -8.79 -8.64 -0.25
N HIS A 141 -9.48 -8.13 -1.27
CA HIS A 141 -10.92 -8.34 -1.47
C HIS A 141 -11.25 -8.95 -2.82
N ARG A 142 -12.13 -9.95 -2.80
CA ARG A 142 -12.72 -10.58 -3.97
C ARG A 142 -14.07 -9.93 -4.31
N ALA A 143 -14.45 -10.00 -5.59
CA ALA A 143 -15.74 -9.47 -6.06
C ALA A 143 -16.96 -10.16 -5.44
N ASN A 144 -16.81 -11.40 -4.95
CA ASN A 144 -17.88 -12.16 -4.29
C ASN A 144 -18.08 -11.80 -2.81
N GLY A 145 -17.31 -10.83 -2.28
CA GLY A 145 -17.37 -10.36 -0.89
C GLY A 145 -16.44 -11.11 0.08
N GLU A 146 -15.77 -12.19 -0.35
CA GLU A 146 -14.71 -12.80 0.45
C GLU A 146 -13.51 -11.86 0.55
N PHE A 147 -12.80 -11.92 1.67
CA PHE A 147 -11.58 -11.15 1.83
C PHE A 147 -10.52 -11.87 2.66
N PHE A 148 -9.29 -11.40 2.53
CA PHE A 148 -8.13 -11.90 3.26
C PHE A 148 -7.53 -10.77 4.08
N VAL A 149 -7.06 -11.10 5.27
CA VAL A 149 -6.30 -10.19 6.14
C VAL A 149 -4.87 -10.67 6.22
N LEU A 150 -3.94 -9.80 5.92
CA LEU A 150 -2.51 -10.05 6.07
C LEU A 150 -2.06 -9.60 7.47
N ASP A 151 -1.47 -10.50 8.24
CA ASP A 151 -0.94 -10.22 9.59
C ASP A 151 0.57 -9.94 9.55
N GLY A 152 0.99 -9.05 8.65
CA GLY A 152 2.40 -8.86 8.28
C GLY A 152 3.29 -8.19 9.33
N TYR A 153 2.72 -7.65 10.41
CA TYR A 153 3.46 -7.16 11.58
C TYR A 153 3.25 -8.01 12.82
N GLY A 154 2.46 -9.07 12.71
CA GLY A 154 2.20 -10.02 13.77
C GLY A 154 2.97 -11.32 13.58
N ARG A 155 2.28 -12.39 13.22
CA ARG A 155 2.83 -13.74 13.03
C ARG A 155 2.82 -14.22 11.58
N ASP A 156 2.66 -13.29 10.63
CA ASP A 156 2.70 -13.53 9.18
C ASP A 156 1.60 -14.45 8.64
N PHE A 157 0.52 -14.65 9.38
CA PHE A 157 -0.62 -15.42 8.88
C PHE A 157 -1.44 -14.62 7.87
N ILE A 158 -2.09 -15.34 6.98
CA ILE A 158 -3.11 -14.85 6.08
C ILE A 158 -4.43 -15.48 6.52
N ILE A 159 -5.39 -14.65 6.94
CA ILE A 159 -6.67 -15.09 7.45
C ILE A 159 -7.74 -14.85 6.37
N ARG A 160 -8.46 -15.90 5.96
CA ARG A 160 -9.54 -15.82 4.99
C ARG A 160 -10.88 -15.69 5.68
N TYR A 161 -11.70 -14.74 5.21
CA TYR A 161 -13.07 -14.49 5.65
C TYR A 161 -14.05 -14.64 4.49
N GLY A 162 -15.24 -15.16 4.78
CA GLY A 162 -16.36 -15.21 3.85
C GLY A 162 -17.06 -13.86 3.69
N ALA A 163 -17.94 -13.76 2.72
CA ALA A 163 -18.77 -12.57 2.48
C ALA A 163 -19.69 -12.22 3.68
N ASP A 164 -19.98 -13.21 4.52
CA ASP A 164 -20.74 -13.03 5.78
C ASP A 164 -19.84 -12.57 6.94
N GLY A 165 -18.56 -12.31 6.69
CA GLY A 165 -17.57 -11.89 7.67
C GLY A 165 -17.06 -12.99 8.59
N LYS A 166 -17.48 -14.27 8.39
CA LYS A 166 -16.99 -15.39 9.17
C LYS A 166 -15.67 -15.89 8.66
N ARG A 167 -14.79 -16.26 9.57
CA ARG A 167 -13.49 -16.83 9.22
C ARG A 167 -13.67 -18.20 8.55
N MET A 168 -13.03 -18.37 7.39
CA MET A 168 -13.02 -19.60 6.60
C MET A 168 -11.74 -20.41 6.76
N GLY A 169 -10.60 -19.76 7.00
CA GLY A 169 -9.32 -20.45 7.11
C GLY A 169 -8.18 -19.52 7.49
N VAL A 170 -7.04 -20.13 7.79
CA VAL A 170 -5.77 -19.47 8.09
C VAL A 170 -4.65 -20.27 7.48
N PHE A 171 -3.71 -19.61 6.83
CA PHE A 171 -2.52 -20.22 6.25
C PHE A 171 -1.31 -19.28 6.33
N GLY A 172 -0.14 -19.73 5.86
CA GLY A 172 1.10 -18.98 6.00
C GLY A 172 1.67 -19.03 7.40
N GLY A 173 2.26 -17.93 7.82
CA GLY A 173 2.86 -17.79 9.13
C GLY A 173 4.28 -18.36 9.23
N GLN A 174 4.92 -18.06 10.33
CA GLN A 174 6.30 -18.50 10.61
C GLN A 174 6.45 -20.02 10.73
N GLU A 175 5.36 -20.75 10.98
CA GLU A 175 5.34 -22.21 11.08
C GLU A 175 5.64 -22.92 9.76
N GLY A 176 5.50 -22.23 8.62
CA GLY A 176 5.80 -22.76 7.28
C GLY A 176 7.28 -22.88 6.95
N GLY A 177 8.18 -22.80 7.93
CA GLY A 177 9.63 -22.87 7.73
C GLY A 177 10.29 -21.58 7.28
N ILE A 178 9.53 -20.49 7.19
CA ILE A 178 10.01 -19.13 6.87
C ILE A 178 9.98 -18.33 8.18
N ALA A 179 11.14 -17.82 8.60
CA ALA A 179 11.27 -17.15 9.89
C ALA A 179 10.43 -15.86 10.00
N HIS A 180 10.26 -15.13 8.89
CA HIS A 180 9.43 -13.94 8.80
C HIS A 180 9.10 -13.67 7.33
N TRP A 181 7.82 -13.73 6.96
CA TRP A 181 7.37 -13.44 5.60
C TRP A 181 7.26 -11.93 5.36
N GLY A 182 6.70 -11.21 6.33
CA GLY A 182 6.36 -9.82 6.22
C GLY A 182 5.36 -9.53 5.09
N PRO A 183 4.20 -10.22 5.00
CA PRO A 183 3.19 -9.96 3.98
C PRO A 183 2.57 -8.59 4.26
N HIS A 184 3.05 -7.55 3.56
CA HIS A 184 2.72 -6.18 3.93
C HIS A 184 1.42 -5.69 3.29
N GLY A 185 1.37 -5.65 1.98
CA GLY A 185 0.22 -5.24 1.18
C GLY A 185 0.03 -6.17 -0.01
N GLY A 186 -0.94 -5.88 -0.86
CA GLY A 186 -1.20 -6.71 -2.03
C GLY A 186 -2.58 -6.49 -2.61
N MET A 187 -3.00 -7.41 -3.47
CA MET A 187 -4.31 -7.38 -4.12
C MET A 187 -4.76 -8.79 -4.51
N ILE A 188 -6.06 -8.96 -4.74
CA ILE A 188 -6.55 -10.06 -5.55
C ILE A 188 -6.24 -9.72 -7.01
N ASP A 189 -5.58 -10.62 -7.70
CA ASP A 189 -5.22 -10.47 -9.10
C ASP A 189 -5.68 -11.69 -9.89
N THR A 190 -5.95 -11.51 -11.17
CA THR A 190 -6.30 -12.60 -12.08
C THR A 190 -5.06 -13.00 -12.86
N ASP A 191 -4.68 -14.28 -12.78
CA ASP A 191 -3.54 -14.80 -13.53
C ASP A 191 -3.86 -14.95 -15.03
N ARG A 192 -2.88 -15.38 -15.82
CA ARG A 192 -3.06 -15.58 -17.26
C ARG A 192 -4.07 -16.68 -17.64
N LYS A 193 -4.44 -17.54 -16.71
CA LYS A 193 -5.46 -18.59 -16.90
C LYS A 193 -6.85 -18.12 -16.57
N GLY A 194 -6.97 -16.91 -15.99
CA GLY A 194 -8.23 -16.35 -15.51
C GLY A 194 -8.55 -16.72 -14.06
N ASP A 195 -7.61 -17.36 -13.34
CA ASP A 195 -7.81 -17.73 -11.94
C ASP A 195 -7.47 -16.56 -11.01
N GLU A 196 -8.33 -16.31 -10.02
CA GLU A 196 -8.05 -15.35 -8.96
C GLU A 196 -6.93 -15.84 -8.04
N THR A 197 -5.96 -14.98 -7.76
CA THR A 197 -4.78 -15.27 -6.96
C THR A 197 -4.53 -14.14 -5.96
N LEU A 198 -3.77 -14.42 -4.91
CA LEU A 198 -3.23 -13.40 -4.02
C LEU A 198 -1.87 -12.96 -4.57
N LEU A 199 -1.74 -11.67 -4.93
CA LEU A 199 -0.46 -11.05 -5.25
C LEU A 199 -0.05 -10.18 -4.07
N ILE A 200 1.03 -10.56 -3.38
CA ILE A 200 1.41 -10.03 -2.07
C ILE A 200 2.80 -9.40 -2.15
N ALA A 201 2.96 -8.22 -1.57
CA ALA A 201 4.23 -7.55 -1.38
C ALA A 201 4.91 -8.10 -0.12
N MET A 202 6.01 -8.81 -0.31
CA MET A 202 6.85 -9.39 0.74
C MET A 202 8.00 -8.43 1.04
N SER A 203 7.73 -7.46 1.91
CA SER A 203 8.58 -6.28 2.09
C SER A 203 10.02 -6.60 2.43
N ASP A 204 10.23 -7.37 3.50
CA ASP A 204 11.57 -7.62 4.03
C ASP A 204 12.35 -8.63 3.16
N GLN A 205 11.65 -9.40 2.34
CA GLN A 205 12.24 -10.37 1.42
C GLN A 205 12.44 -9.81 0.01
N GLN A 206 12.04 -8.55 -0.24
CA GLN A 206 12.26 -7.87 -1.50
C GLN A 206 11.72 -8.63 -2.71
N HIS A 207 10.47 -9.12 -2.62
CA HIS A 207 9.82 -9.77 -3.75
C HIS A 207 8.29 -9.62 -3.70
N LEU A 208 7.63 -9.96 -4.81
CA LEU A 208 6.21 -10.23 -4.84
C LEU A 208 5.98 -11.73 -4.80
N LEU A 209 5.01 -12.18 -4.02
CA LEU A 209 4.61 -13.56 -3.90
C LEU A 209 3.21 -13.75 -4.49
N ARG A 210 3.05 -14.71 -5.41
CA ARG A 210 1.75 -15.11 -5.92
C ARG A 210 1.34 -16.43 -5.29
N LEU A 211 0.18 -16.45 -4.64
CA LEU A 211 -0.43 -17.65 -4.05
C LEU A 211 -1.78 -17.92 -4.71
N ASP A 212 -2.20 -19.18 -4.71
CA ASP A 212 -3.63 -19.47 -4.90
C ASP A 212 -4.46 -19.04 -3.67
N LEU A 213 -5.79 -19.13 -3.78
CA LEU A 213 -6.69 -18.72 -2.68
C LEU A 213 -6.63 -19.66 -1.45
N ASN A 214 -5.87 -20.76 -1.52
CA ASN A 214 -5.65 -21.70 -0.43
C ASN A 214 -4.24 -21.55 0.19
N GLY A 215 -3.42 -20.63 -0.34
CA GLY A 215 -2.08 -20.35 0.17
C GLY A 215 -0.97 -21.15 -0.47
N ASN A 216 -1.23 -21.92 -1.54
CA ASN A 216 -0.18 -22.62 -2.26
C ASN A 216 0.60 -21.63 -3.14
N LYS A 217 1.94 -21.68 -3.06
CA LYS A 217 2.83 -20.84 -3.85
C LYS A 217 2.74 -21.17 -5.34
N LEU A 218 2.45 -20.16 -6.16
CA LEU A 218 2.38 -20.26 -7.61
C LEU A 218 3.61 -19.64 -8.29
N ALA A 219 4.06 -18.46 -7.81
CA ALA A 219 5.19 -17.74 -8.36
C ALA A 219 5.82 -16.80 -7.34
N GLU A 220 7.04 -16.37 -7.63
CA GLU A 220 7.79 -15.38 -6.88
C GLU A 220 8.56 -14.49 -7.86
N MET A 221 8.47 -13.17 -7.68
CA MET A 221 9.13 -12.18 -8.51
C MET A 221 10.05 -11.33 -7.65
N ALA A 222 11.37 -11.51 -7.80
CA ALA A 222 12.36 -10.76 -7.05
C ALA A 222 12.37 -9.28 -7.43
N LEU A 223 12.44 -8.42 -6.41
CA LEU A 223 12.56 -6.96 -6.51
C LEU A 223 13.81 -6.50 -5.73
N PRO A 224 15.01 -6.92 -6.14
CA PRO A 224 16.23 -6.68 -5.38
C PRO A 224 16.49 -5.18 -5.21
N GLY A 225 16.77 -4.74 -3.99
CA GLY A 225 16.93 -3.33 -3.63
C GLY A 225 15.62 -2.58 -3.40
N GLY A 226 14.45 -3.19 -3.71
CA GLY A 226 13.16 -2.66 -3.35
C GLY A 226 12.73 -3.08 -1.94
N ASN A 227 11.79 -2.35 -1.36
CA ASN A 227 11.09 -2.74 -0.14
C ASN A 227 9.60 -2.54 -0.40
N PRO A 228 8.94 -3.48 -1.13
CA PRO A 228 7.58 -3.30 -1.63
C PRO A 228 6.58 -3.23 -0.48
N ARG A 229 5.67 -2.25 -0.53
CA ARG A 229 4.65 -2.05 0.51
C ARG A 229 3.26 -2.33 0.00
N GLN A 230 2.83 -1.64 -1.04
CA GLN A 230 1.50 -1.87 -1.64
C GLN A 230 1.60 -1.96 -3.15
N ILE A 231 0.66 -2.71 -3.73
CA ILE A 231 0.52 -2.97 -5.17
C ILE A 231 -0.81 -2.39 -5.63
N ARG A 232 -0.78 -1.57 -6.68
CA ARG A 232 -1.99 -1.04 -7.31
C ARG A 232 -1.96 -1.35 -8.81
N LYS A 233 -3.09 -1.79 -9.35
CA LYS A 233 -3.23 -2.07 -10.79
C LYS A 233 -3.96 -0.94 -11.48
N HIS A 234 -3.45 -0.51 -12.64
CA HIS A 234 -4.11 0.43 -13.52
C HIS A 234 -3.85 0.03 -14.98
N GLY A 235 -4.91 -0.28 -15.71
CA GLY A 235 -4.79 -0.92 -17.01
C GLY A 235 -4.01 -2.24 -16.92
N ASP A 236 -3.02 -2.41 -17.77
CA ASP A 236 -2.18 -3.61 -17.84
C ASP A 236 -0.91 -3.50 -16.97
N HIS A 237 -0.80 -2.46 -16.15
CA HIS A 237 0.39 -2.23 -15.33
C HIS A 237 0.10 -2.31 -13.84
N TYR A 238 1.12 -2.74 -13.09
CA TYR A 238 1.13 -2.74 -11.64
C TYR A 238 2.10 -1.68 -11.15
N PHE A 239 1.67 -0.90 -10.17
CA PHE A 239 2.46 0.11 -9.51
C PHE A 239 2.77 -0.36 -8.09
N VAL A 240 4.04 -0.35 -7.71
CA VAL A 240 4.52 -0.82 -6.42
C VAL A 240 5.26 0.30 -5.71
N ALA A 241 4.78 0.65 -4.51
CA ALA A 241 5.48 1.60 -3.64
C ALA A 241 6.61 0.89 -2.88
N HIS A 242 7.81 1.47 -2.87
CA HIS A 242 8.96 0.97 -2.11
C HIS A 242 9.37 1.99 -1.04
N LEU A 243 9.51 1.56 0.22
CA LEU A 243 9.93 2.46 1.29
C LEU A 243 11.29 3.09 1.00
N ALA A 244 12.29 2.25 0.78
CA ALA A 244 13.64 2.64 0.46
C ALA A 244 14.46 1.42 0.05
N ASP A 245 15.57 1.63 -0.65
CA ASP A 245 16.46 0.57 -1.13
C ASP A 245 17.27 -0.13 -0.02
N ASN A 246 17.42 0.50 1.14
CA ASN A 246 18.18 -0.04 2.27
C ASN A 246 17.39 0.04 3.61
N TRP A 247 16.07 0.00 3.55
CA TRP A 247 15.22 -0.04 4.74
C TRP A 247 15.27 -1.43 5.40
N PRO A 248 15.27 -1.54 6.74
CA PRO A 248 15.31 -0.48 7.76
C PRO A 248 16.73 -0.11 8.22
N ALA A 249 17.78 -0.67 7.60
CA ALA A 249 19.18 -0.44 8.01
C ALA A 249 19.58 1.03 7.90
N ASP A 250 19.11 1.70 6.84
CA ASP A 250 19.26 3.15 6.66
C ASP A 250 17.89 3.82 6.50
N ARG A 251 17.43 4.47 7.56
CA ARG A 251 16.16 5.21 7.57
C ARG A 251 16.24 6.57 6.84
N GLN A 252 17.41 6.99 6.39
CA GLN A 252 17.61 8.18 5.57
C GLN A 252 17.63 7.85 4.07
N SER A 253 17.74 6.59 3.70
CA SER A 253 17.64 6.17 2.30
C SER A 253 16.24 6.49 1.74
N ARG A 254 16.18 6.66 0.42
CA ARG A 254 15.01 7.16 -0.29
C ARG A 254 14.29 6.04 -1.01
N GLY A 255 12.96 6.18 -1.09
CA GLY A 255 12.12 5.27 -1.84
C GLY A 255 11.87 5.72 -3.28
N PHE A 256 11.21 4.85 -4.01
CA PHE A 256 10.81 5.02 -5.40
C PHE A 256 9.54 4.21 -5.67
N LEU A 257 8.98 4.32 -6.88
CA LEU A 257 7.86 3.50 -7.32
C LEU A 257 8.30 2.63 -8.50
N SER A 258 8.04 1.32 -8.45
CA SER A 258 8.22 0.46 -9.63
C SER A 258 6.93 0.34 -10.42
N VAL A 259 7.04 0.30 -11.74
CA VAL A 259 5.98 -0.07 -12.66
C VAL A 259 6.33 -1.42 -13.27
N LEU A 260 5.39 -2.34 -13.18
CA LEU A 260 5.53 -3.69 -13.75
C LEU A 260 4.50 -3.88 -14.86
N ASP A 261 4.86 -4.65 -15.87
CA ASP A 261 3.95 -5.07 -16.93
C ASP A 261 3.02 -6.23 -16.47
N SER A 262 2.20 -6.74 -17.39
CA SER A 262 1.29 -7.86 -17.13
C SER A 262 2.00 -9.16 -16.76
N ASP A 263 3.30 -9.30 -17.06
CA ASP A 263 4.14 -10.41 -16.68
C ASP A 263 4.86 -10.23 -15.36
N LEU A 264 4.55 -9.12 -14.67
CA LEU A 264 5.20 -8.69 -13.44
C LEU A 264 6.70 -8.41 -13.60
N LYS A 265 7.13 -8.07 -14.83
CA LYS A 265 8.47 -7.60 -15.12
C LYS A 265 8.54 -6.10 -14.87
N VAL A 266 9.55 -5.64 -14.14
CA VAL A 266 9.76 -4.19 -13.90
C VAL A 266 10.15 -3.51 -15.21
N VAL A 267 9.35 -2.53 -15.64
CA VAL A 267 9.56 -1.77 -16.89
C VAL A 267 9.95 -0.32 -16.64
N SER A 268 9.71 0.19 -15.44
CA SER A 268 10.11 1.55 -15.04
C SER A 268 10.24 1.67 -13.52
N ASN A 269 11.10 2.62 -13.07
CA ASN A 269 11.21 2.99 -11.65
C ASN A 269 11.06 4.52 -11.53
N ILE A 270 9.87 5.01 -11.20
CA ILE A 270 9.59 6.44 -11.02
C ILE A 270 10.38 6.97 -9.81
N ALA A 271 11.21 7.99 -10.01
CA ALA A 271 12.23 8.50 -9.07
C ALA A 271 13.36 7.51 -8.76
N GLY A 272 13.41 6.36 -9.43
CA GLY A 272 14.50 5.38 -9.35
C GLY A 272 15.37 5.36 -10.60
N HIS A 273 16.47 4.61 -10.56
CA HIS A 273 17.23 4.27 -11.77
C HIS A 273 16.40 3.35 -12.68
N ALA A 274 16.62 3.43 -13.99
CA ALA A 274 15.98 2.53 -14.94
C ALA A 274 16.25 1.06 -14.56
N PRO A 275 15.25 0.16 -14.70
CA PRO A 275 15.46 -1.24 -14.39
C PRO A 275 16.45 -1.86 -15.36
N GLU A 276 17.41 -2.59 -14.84
CA GLU A 276 18.42 -3.29 -15.61
C GLU A 276 18.27 -4.80 -15.42
N TYR A 277 18.41 -5.56 -16.49
CA TYR A 277 18.39 -7.02 -16.48
C TYR A 277 19.74 -7.58 -16.94
N GLY A 278 20.21 -8.60 -16.25
CA GLY A 278 21.44 -9.28 -16.65
C GLY A 278 21.21 -10.25 -17.81
N ASP A 279 22.31 -10.82 -18.33
CA ASP A 279 22.26 -11.86 -19.39
C ASP A 279 21.50 -13.12 -18.94
N ASP A 280 21.38 -13.33 -17.63
CA ASP A 280 20.58 -14.39 -17.00
C ASP A 280 19.07 -14.05 -16.92
N GLY A 281 18.65 -12.90 -17.46
CA GLY A 281 17.28 -12.41 -17.44
C GLY A 281 16.81 -11.92 -16.06
N LYS A 282 17.68 -11.88 -15.04
CA LYS A 282 17.30 -11.44 -13.70
C LYS A 282 17.42 -9.93 -13.56
N LEU A 283 16.45 -9.36 -12.85
CA LEU A 283 16.46 -7.95 -12.47
C LEU A 283 17.69 -7.65 -11.58
N ARG A 284 18.46 -6.63 -11.93
CA ARG A 284 19.56 -6.13 -11.12
C ARG A 284 19.03 -5.29 -9.96
N LYS A 285 19.88 -5.03 -8.96
CA LYS A 285 19.51 -4.25 -7.77
C LYS A 285 19.00 -2.86 -8.17
N MET A 286 17.78 -2.57 -7.82
CA MET A 286 17.13 -1.26 -8.00
C MET A 286 17.58 -0.29 -6.89
N SER A 287 17.52 1.00 -7.18
CA SER A 287 17.74 2.06 -6.21
C SER A 287 17.07 3.37 -6.64
N HIS A 288 16.88 4.29 -5.70
CA HIS A 288 16.40 5.62 -6.02
C HIS A 288 17.42 6.42 -6.85
N ARG A 289 16.93 7.35 -7.65
CA ARG A 289 17.75 8.32 -8.42
C ARG A 289 17.44 9.75 -7.98
N GLU A 290 16.16 10.10 -7.95
CA GLU A 290 15.68 11.43 -7.62
C GLU A 290 15.18 11.48 -6.17
N PRO A 291 15.56 12.47 -5.35
CA PRO A 291 15.16 12.57 -3.95
C PRO A 291 13.72 13.12 -3.78
N VAL A 292 12.77 12.61 -4.57
CA VAL A 292 11.37 13.04 -4.54
C VAL A 292 10.64 12.50 -3.33
N PHE A 293 10.84 11.21 -3.06
CA PHE A 293 10.18 10.52 -1.96
C PHE A 293 11.14 10.26 -0.81
N LEU A 294 10.59 10.26 0.42
CA LEU A 294 11.26 9.61 1.54
C LEU A 294 10.94 8.12 1.52
N HIS A 295 9.74 7.76 1.97
CA HIS A 295 9.35 6.37 2.11
C HIS A 295 7.95 6.14 1.55
N PRO A 296 7.77 5.99 0.23
CA PRO A 296 6.49 5.63 -0.36
C PRO A 296 5.92 4.37 0.30
N HIS A 297 4.69 4.46 0.81
CA HIS A 297 4.04 3.36 1.50
C HIS A 297 2.85 2.82 0.71
N ASP A 298 2.05 3.69 0.13
CA ASP A 298 0.94 3.36 -0.77
C ASP A 298 0.82 4.43 -1.84
N LEU A 299 0.10 4.11 -2.90
CA LEU A 299 -0.25 5.06 -3.95
C LEU A 299 -1.67 4.81 -4.45
N ALA A 300 -2.36 5.87 -4.87
CA ALA A 300 -3.57 5.77 -5.68
C ALA A 300 -3.25 6.18 -7.12
N VAL A 301 -3.92 5.56 -8.08
CA VAL A 301 -3.83 5.95 -9.49
C VAL A 301 -5.16 6.58 -9.87
N GLY A 302 -5.11 7.84 -10.31
CA GLY A 302 -6.26 8.57 -10.83
C GLY A 302 -6.72 8.02 -12.19
N LYS A 303 -7.94 8.37 -12.61
CA LYS A 303 -8.48 7.95 -13.90
C LYS A 303 -7.66 8.46 -15.09
N ASP A 304 -6.97 9.58 -14.91
CA ASP A 304 -6.06 10.22 -15.87
C ASP A 304 -4.63 9.62 -15.84
N GLY A 305 -4.39 8.62 -15.00
CA GLY A 305 -3.09 8.03 -14.77
C GLY A 305 -2.17 8.83 -13.83
N SER A 306 -2.64 9.94 -13.25
CA SER A 306 -1.92 10.65 -12.19
C SER A 306 -1.73 9.75 -10.96
N LEU A 307 -0.60 9.91 -10.27
CA LEU A 307 -0.28 9.15 -9.05
C LEU A 307 -0.37 10.05 -7.82
N TYR A 308 -0.91 9.51 -6.75
CA TYR A 308 -1.00 10.15 -5.44
C TYR A 308 -0.29 9.26 -4.43
N VAL A 309 0.83 9.72 -3.90
CA VAL A 309 1.75 8.88 -3.13
C VAL A 309 1.72 9.25 -1.65
N ALA A 310 1.28 8.31 -0.82
CA ALA A 310 1.33 8.39 0.64
C ALA A 310 2.69 7.91 1.16
N GLN A 311 3.24 8.55 2.19
CA GLN A 311 4.57 8.27 2.70
C GLN A 311 4.59 8.00 4.20
N PHE A 312 5.32 6.98 4.60
CA PHE A 312 5.62 6.63 5.99
C PHE A 312 6.91 7.31 6.45
N ALA A 313 7.03 7.63 7.73
CA ALA A 313 8.23 8.21 8.35
C ALA A 313 8.85 9.38 7.55
N SER A 314 8.00 10.24 7.02
CA SER A 314 8.38 11.31 6.08
C SER A 314 8.26 12.73 6.69
N ASN A 315 8.48 12.86 8.01
CA ASN A 315 8.42 14.13 8.72
C ASN A 315 7.05 14.85 8.58
N ASN A 316 5.96 14.10 8.75
CA ASN A 316 4.59 14.60 8.64
C ASN A 316 4.27 15.20 7.26
N THR A 317 4.77 14.58 6.19
CA THR A 317 4.57 15.05 4.81
C THR A 317 3.21 14.62 4.28
N TYR A 318 2.47 15.58 3.71
CA TYR A 318 1.25 15.28 2.95
C TYR A 318 1.56 14.47 1.68
N PRO A 319 0.55 13.82 1.06
CA PRO A 319 0.74 13.06 -0.15
C PRO A 319 1.34 13.91 -1.29
N ILE A 320 2.12 13.26 -2.15
CA ILE A 320 2.69 13.89 -3.34
C ILE A 320 1.85 13.48 -4.54
N LYS A 321 1.39 14.47 -5.34
CA LYS A 321 0.75 14.21 -6.64
C LYS A 321 1.79 14.26 -7.75
N LEU A 322 1.76 13.26 -8.60
CA LEU A 322 2.48 13.19 -9.88
C LEU A 322 1.44 13.18 -11.01
N GLU A 323 1.42 14.22 -11.82
CA GLU A 323 0.57 14.33 -13.02
C GLU A 323 1.23 13.58 -14.18
N ARG A 324 0.51 12.71 -14.87
CA ARG A 324 1.01 12.01 -16.06
C ARG A 324 1.08 12.99 -17.23
N ILE A 325 2.19 12.95 -18.01
CA ILE A 325 2.44 13.84 -19.17
C ILE A 325 2.88 13.06 -20.40
#